data_51939021a6d36579a519d775dc7ded09
#
_entry.id   51939021a6d36579a519d775dc7ded09
#
_cell.length_a   1.000
_cell.length_b   1.000
_cell.length_c   1.000
_cell.angle_alpha   90.00
_cell.angle_beta   90.00
_cell.angle_gamma   90.00
#
_symmetry.space_group_name_H-M   'P 1'
#
loop_
_entity.id
_entity.type
_entity.pdbx_description
1 polymer ?
#
loop_
_entity_poly.entity_id
_entity_poly.type
_entity_poly.pdbx_seq_one_letter_code
_entity_poly.pdbx_strand_id
1 'polypeptide(L)'
;MTRVLEALARVVDPRTLPIAVTVLLFCALFGFGSVMYTGFFSWQVLLDLLVDNAFLLIVAIGMTFVIVSGGIDLSVGSIVALTTIVEAVLSEHMHVSVWLIIPIVLLMGTVFGAVQGALIHYFRLQAFIVTLAGMFFARGLCFLITTQSITITDPTFKAISAFRLSVGVGSVSANVLIAAVTLAAAIYVAHFTRFGRNVYAVGGNPRSALLMGLPVARTRVGVYALSGFCSALGGAVFTFYVLSGYGLQGQGMELDAIAATVIGGTLLTGGVGYVVGSLFGVGILGTIQTLITFDGTLSSWWTRIVIGALLCAFCLLQRLIERHAKSVRRPGGTNAVTTTGHGHGRDETSTTASSDSQVLGRAPG
;
A
#
# COMPACT_ATOMS: atom_id res chain seq x y z
N MET A 1 16.88 -16.42 17.76
CA MET A 1 16.16 -15.74 16.67
C MET A 1 16.78 -16.04 15.30
N THR A 2 18.09 -16.00 15.10
CA THR A 2 18.78 -16.31 13.83
C THR A 2 18.56 -17.73 13.32
N ARG A 3 18.61 -18.76 14.18
CA ARG A 3 18.40 -20.16 13.77
C ARG A 3 16.98 -20.50 13.30
N VAL A 4 15.97 -19.83 13.84
CA VAL A 4 14.56 -20.01 13.40
C VAL A 4 14.33 -19.36 12.04
N LEU A 5 14.92 -18.18 11.79
CA LEU A 5 14.90 -17.53 10.49
C LEU A 5 15.68 -18.31 9.43
N GLU A 6 16.80 -18.93 9.78
CA GLU A 6 17.55 -19.79 8.88
C GLU A 6 16.82 -21.11 8.56
N ALA A 7 16.09 -21.67 9.52
CA ALA A 7 15.27 -22.86 9.29
C ALA A 7 14.06 -22.54 8.38
N LEU A 8 13.38 -21.40 8.61
CA LEU A 8 12.29 -20.91 7.75
C LEU A 8 12.79 -20.57 6.34
N ALA A 9 13.95 -19.94 6.21
CA ALA A 9 14.53 -19.58 4.91
C ALA A 9 14.99 -20.81 4.08
N ARG A 10 15.14 -22.01 4.69
CA ARG A 10 15.43 -23.24 3.96
C ARG A 10 14.19 -23.93 3.40
N VAL A 11 13.03 -23.65 3.98
CA VAL A 11 11.75 -24.35 3.64
C VAL A 11 10.84 -23.47 2.79
N VAL A 12 10.97 -22.14 2.87
CA VAL A 12 10.09 -21.16 2.22
C VAL A 12 10.88 -20.38 1.17
N ASP A 13 10.34 -20.28 -0.04
CA ASP A 13 10.90 -19.43 -1.10
C ASP A 13 11.11 -18.00 -0.55
N PRO A 14 12.28 -17.38 -0.74
CA PRO A 14 12.58 -16.02 -0.27
C PRO A 14 11.53 -14.97 -0.69
N ARG A 15 10.74 -15.26 -1.72
CA ARG A 15 9.67 -14.38 -2.20
C ARG A 15 8.40 -14.45 -1.35
N THR A 16 8.11 -15.60 -0.75
CA THR A 16 6.90 -15.82 0.07
C THR A 16 7.17 -15.66 1.57
N LEU A 17 8.45 -15.56 1.96
CA LEU A 17 8.85 -15.38 3.36
C LEU A 17 8.15 -14.20 4.06
N PRO A 18 8.01 -12.99 3.45
CA PRO A 18 7.34 -11.87 4.11
C PRO A 18 5.87 -12.18 4.45
N ILE A 19 5.15 -12.82 3.53
CA ILE A 19 3.74 -13.21 3.79
C ILE A 19 3.66 -14.26 4.90
N ALA A 20 4.53 -15.27 4.88
CA ALA A 20 4.55 -16.31 5.91
C ALA A 20 4.77 -15.71 7.31
N VAL A 21 5.68 -14.73 7.42
CA VAL A 21 5.92 -14.00 8.68
C VAL A 21 4.67 -13.22 9.11
N THR A 22 4.00 -12.56 8.18
CA THR A 22 2.76 -11.80 8.47
C THR A 22 1.63 -12.72 8.94
N VAL A 23 1.42 -13.84 8.26
CA VAL A 23 0.41 -14.84 8.66
C VAL A 23 0.73 -15.41 10.05
N LEU A 24 2.01 -15.75 10.31
CA LEU A 24 2.44 -16.23 11.61
C LEU A 24 2.19 -15.19 12.71
N LEU A 25 2.51 -13.91 12.44
CA LEU A 25 2.27 -12.83 13.38
C LEU A 25 0.78 -12.62 13.65
N PHE A 26 -0.07 -12.67 12.60
CA PHE A 26 -1.52 -12.59 12.78
C PHE A 26 -2.02 -13.72 13.68
N CYS A 27 -1.63 -14.96 13.39
CA CYS A 27 -1.99 -16.12 14.21
C CYS A 27 -1.48 -16.00 15.65
N ALA A 28 -0.25 -15.51 15.83
CA ALA A 28 0.34 -15.32 17.15
C ALA A 28 -0.39 -14.24 17.97
N LEU A 29 -0.73 -13.10 17.37
CA LEU A 29 -1.48 -12.03 18.03
C LEU A 29 -2.90 -12.45 18.36
N PHE A 30 -3.59 -13.10 17.42
CA PHE A 30 -4.94 -13.60 17.64
C PHE A 30 -4.95 -14.71 18.70
N GLY A 31 -3.97 -15.62 18.67
CA GLY A 31 -3.76 -16.66 19.68
C GLY A 31 -3.45 -16.07 21.05
N PHE A 32 -2.61 -15.04 21.13
CA PHE A 32 -2.34 -14.33 22.37
C PHE A 32 -3.62 -13.74 22.97
N GLY A 33 -4.44 -13.03 22.17
CA GLY A 33 -5.73 -12.51 22.61
C GLY A 33 -6.68 -13.60 23.11
N SER A 34 -6.68 -14.75 22.44
CA SER A 34 -7.51 -15.89 22.79
C SER A 34 -7.14 -16.53 24.14
N VAL A 35 -5.86 -16.44 24.54
CA VAL A 35 -5.39 -16.93 25.83
C VAL A 35 -5.62 -15.93 26.95
N MET A 36 -5.45 -14.63 26.66
CA MET A 36 -5.53 -13.56 27.67
C MET A 36 -6.95 -13.14 28.00
N TYR A 37 -7.88 -13.18 27.03
CA TYR A 37 -9.22 -12.64 27.19
C TYR A 37 -10.28 -13.71 26.92
N THR A 38 -11.18 -13.93 27.92
CA THR A 38 -12.31 -14.85 27.74
C THR A 38 -13.28 -14.34 26.68
N GLY A 39 -13.67 -15.22 25.77
CA GLY A 39 -14.56 -14.87 24.65
C GLY A 39 -13.89 -14.26 23.42
N PHE A 40 -12.59 -13.97 23.45
CA PHE A 40 -11.86 -13.47 22.28
C PHE A 40 -11.82 -14.51 21.14
N PHE A 41 -11.62 -15.79 21.47
CA PHE A 41 -11.69 -16.88 20.49
C PHE A 41 -13.15 -17.23 20.23
N SER A 42 -13.83 -16.41 19.45
CA SER A 42 -15.18 -16.68 18.98
C SER A 42 -15.30 -16.37 17.48
N TRP A 43 -16.22 -17.09 16.83
CA TRP A 43 -16.54 -16.83 15.43
C TRP A 43 -17.04 -15.39 15.23
N GLN A 44 -17.74 -14.85 16.23
CA GLN A 44 -18.28 -13.50 16.21
C GLN A 44 -17.15 -12.45 16.20
N VAL A 45 -16.12 -12.58 17.05
CA VAL A 45 -14.98 -11.65 17.08
C VAL A 45 -14.24 -11.64 15.73
N LEU A 46 -14.09 -12.80 15.08
CA LEU A 46 -13.47 -12.87 13.76
C LEU A 46 -14.32 -12.14 12.70
N LEU A 47 -15.63 -12.30 12.74
CA LEU A 47 -16.55 -11.62 11.82
C LEU A 47 -16.59 -10.10 12.07
N ASP A 48 -16.64 -9.69 13.34
CA ASP A 48 -16.64 -8.28 13.72
C ASP A 48 -15.32 -7.63 13.29
N LEU A 49 -14.18 -8.30 13.46
CA LEU A 49 -12.88 -7.82 12.96
C LEU A 49 -12.90 -7.58 11.43
N LEU A 50 -13.57 -8.44 10.66
CA LEU A 50 -13.72 -8.24 9.23
C LEU A 50 -14.67 -7.08 8.88
N VAL A 51 -15.75 -6.91 9.66
CA VAL A 51 -16.75 -5.82 9.47
C VAL A 51 -16.10 -4.47 9.75
N ASP A 52 -15.43 -4.35 10.89
CA ASP A 52 -14.83 -3.11 11.38
C ASP A 52 -13.66 -2.64 10.49
N ASN A 53 -13.03 -3.57 9.77
CA ASN A 53 -11.88 -3.27 8.92
C ASN A 53 -12.14 -3.45 7.41
N ALA A 54 -13.39 -3.70 6.99
CA ALA A 54 -13.74 -3.92 5.58
C ALA A 54 -13.34 -2.75 4.67
N PHE A 55 -13.64 -1.52 5.11
CA PHE A 55 -13.30 -0.30 4.38
C PHE A 55 -11.78 -0.08 4.30
N LEU A 56 -11.05 -0.34 5.40
CA LEU A 56 -9.59 -0.23 5.43
C LEU A 56 -8.94 -1.27 4.50
N LEU A 57 -9.49 -2.49 4.42
CA LEU A 57 -9.02 -3.52 3.51
C LEU A 57 -9.12 -3.07 2.05
N ILE A 58 -10.25 -2.47 1.66
CA ILE A 58 -10.45 -1.97 0.30
C ILE A 58 -9.43 -0.87 -0.03
N VAL A 59 -9.21 0.07 0.88
CA VAL A 59 -8.20 1.14 0.72
C VAL A 59 -6.79 0.56 0.64
N ALA A 60 -6.45 -0.40 1.52
CA ALA A 60 -5.15 -1.08 1.54
C ALA A 60 -4.88 -1.89 0.26
N ILE A 61 -5.92 -2.45 -0.37
CA ILE A 61 -5.80 -3.09 -1.69
C ILE A 61 -5.34 -2.07 -2.74
N GLY A 62 -5.97 -0.90 -2.82
CA GLY A 62 -5.54 0.18 -3.71
C GLY A 62 -4.11 0.62 -3.44
N MET A 63 -3.78 0.84 -2.16
CA MET A 63 -2.44 1.19 -1.69
C MET A 63 -1.39 0.14 -2.07
N THR A 64 -1.74 -1.15 -2.06
CA THR A 64 -0.83 -2.24 -2.47
C THR A 64 -0.35 -2.05 -3.90
N PHE A 65 -1.24 -1.75 -4.85
CA PHE A 65 -0.85 -1.50 -6.24
C PHE A 65 0.04 -0.26 -6.36
N VAL A 66 -0.24 0.79 -5.59
CA VAL A 66 0.58 2.01 -5.57
C VAL A 66 1.99 1.70 -5.06
N ILE A 67 2.12 1.03 -3.91
CA ILE A 67 3.43 0.70 -3.33
C ILE A 67 4.18 -0.29 -4.22
N VAL A 68 3.53 -1.32 -4.76
CA VAL A 68 4.16 -2.26 -5.71
C VAL A 68 4.68 -1.53 -6.95
N SER A 69 4.00 -0.47 -7.42
CA SER A 69 4.49 0.35 -8.54
C SER A 69 5.65 1.29 -8.18
N GLY A 70 6.08 1.33 -6.92
CA GLY A 70 7.12 2.22 -6.39
C GLY A 70 6.63 3.63 -6.05
N GLY A 71 5.32 3.80 -5.83
CA GLY A 71 4.69 5.06 -5.41
C GLY A 71 4.18 5.04 -3.97
N ILE A 72 3.64 6.18 -3.54
CA ILE A 72 2.91 6.34 -2.28
C ILE A 72 1.70 7.24 -2.58
N ASP A 73 0.56 6.95 -1.94
CA ASP A 73 -0.66 7.74 -2.08
C ASP A 73 -1.18 8.17 -0.70
N LEU A 74 -0.94 9.43 -0.35
CA LEU A 74 -1.40 10.02 0.90
C LEU A 74 -2.84 10.56 0.82
N SER A 75 -3.44 10.59 -0.37
CA SER A 75 -4.76 11.18 -0.54
C SER A 75 -5.92 10.24 -0.20
N VAL A 76 -5.64 8.94 0.00
CA VAL A 76 -6.66 7.91 0.15
C VAL A 76 -7.66 8.21 1.28
N GLY A 77 -7.19 8.61 2.47
CA GLY A 77 -8.06 8.93 3.62
C GLY A 77 -8.92 10.18 3.37
N SER A 78 -8.41 11.17 2.65
CA SER A 78 -9.17 12.37 2.29
C SER A 78 -10.20 12.11 1.18
N ILE A 79 -9.92 11.18 0.25
CA ILE A 79 -10.89 10.73 -0.76
C ILE A 79 -12.01 9.94 -0.07
N VAL A 80 -11.71 9.10 0.93
CA VAL A 80 -12.72 8.44 1.79
C VAL A 80 -13.65 9.49 2.41
N ALA A 81 -13.10 10.52 3.07
CA ALA A 81 -13.91 11.57 3.67
C ALA A 81 -14.75 12.34 2.65
N LEU A 82 -14.16 12.71 1.51
CA LEU A 82 -14.88 13.40 0.45
C LEU A 82 -16.05 12.54 -0.09
N THR A 83 -15.84 11.25 -0.23
CA THR A 83 -16.88 10.30 -0.63
C THR A 83 -18.02 10.30 0.37
N THR A 84 -17.74 10.17 1.67
CA THR A 84 -18.79 10.14 2.71
C THR A 84 -19.64 11.42 2.72
N ILE A 85 -19.00 12.60 2.54
CA ILE A 85 -19.70 13.89 2.46
C ILE A 85 -20.56 13.98 1.21
N VAL A 86 -20.00 13.64 0.05
CA VAL A 86 -20.75 13.70 -1.22
C VAL A 86 -21.96 12.77 -1.18
N GLU A 87 -21.81 11.55 -0.63
CA GLU A 87 -22.92 10.62 -0.44
C GLU A 87 -23.99 11.21 0.49
N ALA A 88 -23.58 11.76 1.63
CA ALA A 88 -24.52 12.33 2.58
C ALA A 88 -25.28 13.55 2.01
N VAL A 89 -24.61 14.45 1.29
CA VAL A 89 -25.22 15.61 0.66
C VAL A 89 -26.17 15.21 -0.47
N LEU A 90 -25.74 14.30 -1.35
CA LEU A 90 -26.58 13.83 -2.45
C LEU A 90 -27.83 13.08 -1.96
N SER A 91 -27.67 12.29 -0.88
CA SER A 91 -28.79 11.56 -0.28
C SER A 91 -29.75 12.47 0.47
N GLU A 92 -29.26 13.25 1.44
CA GLU A 92 -30.12 13.98 2.39
C GLU A 92 -30.61 15.34 1.87
N HIS A 93 -29.77 16.05 1.09
CA HIS A 93 -30.13 17.38 0.62
C HIS A 93 -30.71 17.35 -0.80
N MET A 94 -30.24 16.44 -1.66
CA MET A 94 -30.66 16.36 -3.06
C MET A 94 -31.59 15.19 -3.34
N HIS A 95 -31.81 14.30 -2.37
CA HIS A 95 -32.68 13.11 -2.47
C HIS A 95 -32.37 12.22 -3.68
N VAL A 96 -31.10 12.13 -4.05
CA VAL A 96 -30.64 11.30 -5.16
C VAL A 96 -30.63 9.83 -4.72
N SER A 97 -31.06 8.94 -5.62
CA SER A 97 -31.03 7.50 -5.35
C SER A 97 -29.61 6.98 -5.12
N VAL A 98 -29.44 6.10 -4.13
CA VAL A 98 -28.15 5.43 -3.81
C VAL A 98 -27.53 4.78 -5.03
N TRP A 99 -28.34 4.17 -5.90
CA TRP A 99 -27.87 3.52 -7.13
C TRP A 99 -27.20 4.47 -8.14
N LEU A 100 -27.49 5.77 -8.05
CA LEU A 100 -26.82 6.81 -8.83
C LEU A 100 -25.66 7.45 -8.05
N ILE A 101 -25.79 7.57 -6.73
CA ILE A 101 -24.75 8.13 -5.87
C ILE A 101 -23.47 7.29 -5.95
N ILE A 102 -23.57 5.95 -5.81
CA ILE A 102 -22.39 5.07 -5.80
C ILE A 102 -21.56 5.20 -7.09
N PRO A 103 -22.10 5.09 -8.30
CA PRO A 103 -21.30 5.32 -9.52
C PRO A 103 -20.66 6.72 -9.58
N ILE A 104 -21.34 7.76 -9.11
CA ILE A 104 -20.81 9.14 -9.09
C ILE A 104 -19.57 9.23 -8.21
N VAL A 105 -19.63 8.72 -6.98
CA VAL A 105 -18.48 8.80 -6.06
C VAL A 105 -17.33 7.90 -6.51
N LEU A 106 -17.60 6.74 -7.09
CA LEU A 106 -16.57 5.87 -7.66
C LEU A 106 -15.86 6.52 -8.84
N LEU A 107 -16.62 7.18 -9.72
CA LEU A 107 -16.07 7.95 -10.83
C LEU A 107 -15.23 9.13 -10.32
N MET A 108 -15.75 9.87 -9.33
CA MET A 108 -15.03 10.97 -8.68
C MET A 108 -13.67 10.53 -8.16
N GLY A 109 -13.62 9.47 -7.35
CA GLY A 109 -12.36 8.95 -6.80
C GLY A 109 -11.42 8.44 -7.90
N THR A 110 -11.95 7.74 -8.91
CA THR A 110 -11.17 7.25 -10.06
C THR A 110 -10.52 8.39 -10.84
N VAL A 111 -11.30 9.43 -11.16
CA VAL A 111 -10.81 10.62 -11.88
C VAL A 111 -9.78 11.36 -11.04
N PHE A 112 -10.04 11.52 -9.74
CA PHE A 112 -9.11 12.17 -8.82
C PHE A 112 -7.75 11.46 -8.81
N GLY A 113 -7.75 10.15 -8.64
CA GLY A 113 -6.53 9.33 -8.70
C GLY A 113 -5.87 9.37 -10.09
N ALA A 114 -6.64 9.31 -11.17
CA ALA A 114 -6.11 9.40 -12.54
C ALA A 114 -5.39 10.73 -12.80
N VAL A 115 -5.95 11.85 -12.32
CA VAL A 115 -5.32 13.18 -12.41
C VAL A 115 -4.00 13.20 -11.65
N GLN A 116 -3.96 12.68 -10.42
CA GLN A 116 -2.71 12.57 -9.65
C GLN A 116 -1.67 11.71 -10.38
N GLY A 117 -2.07 10.53 -10.88
CA GLY A 117 -1.19 9.66 -11.66
C GLY A 117 -0.66 10.33 -12.92
N ALA A 118 -1.47 11.15 -13.61
CA ALA A 118 -1.07 11.94 -14.74
C ALA A 118 -0.04 13.03 -14.35
N LEU A 119 -0.28 13.76 -13.27
CA LEU A 119 0.67 14.75 -12.76
C LEU A 119 2.02 14.12 -12.39
N ILE A 120 2.01 12.97 -11.70
CA ILE A 120 3.23 12.24 -11.34
C ILE A 120 4.01 11.78 -12.58
N HIS A 121 3.30 11.30 -13.60
CA HIS A 121 3.98 10.75 -14.79
C HIS A 121 4.45 11.82 -15.76
N TYR A 122 3.53 12.71 -16.22
CA TYR A 122 3.81 13.66 -17.29
C TYR A 122 4.64 14.85 -16.83
N PHE A 123 4.40 15.34 -15.61
CA PHE A 123 5.20 16.44 -15.04
C PHE A 123 6.39 15.94 -14.22
N ARG A 124 6.58 14.61 -14.12
CA ARG A 124 7.68 13.97 -13.36
C ARG A 124 7.78 14.43 -11.91
N LEU A 125 6.64 14.76 -11.32
CA LEU A 125 6.57 15.18 -9.92
C LEU A 125 6.72 13.97 -9.00
N GLN A 126 7.26 14.19 -7.80
CA GLN A 126 7.33 13.15 -6.79
C GLN A 126 5.93 12.76 -6.32
N ALA A 127 5.65 11.46 -6.25
CA ALA A 127 4.35 10.94 -5.85
C ALA A 127 3.90 11.47 -4.49
N PHE A 128 4.82 11.53 -3.51
CA PHE A 128 4.57 12.06 -2.18
C PHE A 128 4.01 13.49 -2.21
N ILE A 129 4.61 14.39 -3.00
CA ILE A 129 4.20 15.81 -3.08
C ILE A 129 2.82 15.92 -3.72
N VAL A 130 2.59 15.21 -4.84
CA VAL A 130 1.31 15.27 -5.56
C VAL A 130 0.18 14.73 -4.71
N THR A 131 0.38 13.58 -4.06
CA THR A 131 -0.67 12.95 -3.25
C THR A 131 -0.90 13.69 -1.93
N LEU A 132 0.13 14.32 -1.35
CA LEU A 132 -0.02 15.22 -0.22
C LEU A 132 -0.84 16.46 -0.58
N ALA A 133 -0.53 17.10 -1.73
CA ALA A 133 -1.34 18.21 -2.24
C ALA A 133 -2.79 17.77 -2.51
N GLY A 134 -2.97 16.57 -3.10
CA GLY A 134 -4.29 15.97 -3.31
C GLY A 134 -5.03 15.70 -1.99
N MET A 135 -4.34 15.28 -0.95
CA MET A 135 -4.90 15.10 0.39
C MET A 135 -5.48 16.42 0.92
N PHE A 136 -4.70 17.50 0.88
CA PHE A 136 -5.18 18.81 1.32
C PHE A 136 -6.31 19.34 0.44
N PHE A 137 -6.22 19.14 -0.87
CA PHE A 137 -7.26 19.56 -1.80
C PHE A 137 -8.59 18.84 -1.53
N ALA A 138 -8.58 17.50 -1.43
CA ALA A 138 -9.79 16.73 -1.13
C ALA A 138 -10.36 17.09 0.25
N ARG A 139 -9.49 17.27 1.26
CA ARG A 139 -9.89 17.68 2.60
C ARG A 139 -10.49 19.10 2.60
N GLY A 140 -9.89 20.02 1.84
CA GLY A 140 -10.42 21.36 1.65
C GLY A 140 -11.79 21.37 0.98
N LEU A 141 -12.01 20.53 -0.04
CA LEU A 141 -13.33 20.34 -0.66
C LEU A 141 -14.37 19.83 0.33
N CYS A 142 -14.00 18.92 1.26
CA CYS A 142 -14.90 18.48 2.31
C CYS A 142 -15.46 19.65 3.11
N PHE A 143 -14.56 20.55 3.59
CA PHE A 143 -14.97 21.70 4.40
C PHE A 143 -15.61 22.83 3.59
N LEU A 144 -15.37 22.89 2.28
CA LEU A 144 -16.10 23.80 1.40
C LEU A 144 -17.57 23.38 1.24
N ILE A 145 -17.84 22.06 1.22
CA ILE A 145 -19.19 21.52 1.11
C ILE A 145 -19.92 21.65 2.45
N THR A 146 -19.31 21.18 3.55
CA THR A 146 -19.89 21.27 4.91
C THR A 146 -18.82 21.17 5.98
N THR A 147 -19.00 21.94 7.06
CA THR A 147 -18.20 21.85 8.27
C THR A 147 -18.82 20.95 9.34
N GLN A 148 -20.07 20.55 9.14
CA GLN A 148 -20.83 19.74 10.07
C GLN A 148 -20.96 18.30 9.59
N SER A 149 -21.18 17.38 10.54
CA SER A 149 -21.52 16.00 10.21
C SER A 149 -22.98 15.93 9.72
N ILE A 150 -23.19 15.25 8.59
CA ILE A 150 -24.51 14.98 8.05
C ILE A 150 -24.85 13.53 8.32
N THR A 151 -25.90 13.27 9.10
CA THR A 151 -26.40 11.92 9.32
C THR A 151 -27.24 11.46 8.16
N ILE A 152 -27.02 10.26 7.66
CA ILE A 152 -27.77 9.66 6.56
C ILE A 152 -28.99 8.92 7.13
N THR A 153 -30.18 9.37 6.69
CA THR A 153 -31.47 8.82 7.13
C THR A 153 -32.18 8.01 6.04
N ASP A 154 -31.66 8.04 4.82
CA ASP A 154 -32.24 7.34 3.66
C ASP A 154 -32.46 5.84 3.95
N PRO A 155 -33.65 5.32 3.66
CA PRO A 155 -34.00 3.92 3.93
C PRO A 155 -33.12 2.92 3.21
N THR A 156 -32.62 3.25 1.99
CA THR A 156 -31.80 2.33 1.20
C THR A 156 -30.41 2.18 1.80
N PHE A 157 -29.78 3.29 2.25
CA PHE A 157 -28.53 3.24 2.99
C PHE A 157 -28.66 2.41 4.26
N LYS A 158 -29.74 2.62 5.02
CA LYS A 158 -30.03 1.84 6.24
C LYS A 158 -30.26 0.36 5.93
N ALA A 159 -30.97 0.05 4.84
CA ALA A 159 -31.20 -1.33 4.43
C ALA A 159 -29.89 -2.05 4.06
N ILE A 160 -28.99 -1.38 3.32
CA ILE A 160 -27.66 -1.92 2.98
C ILE A 160 -26.81 -2.10 4.25
N SER A 161 -26.81 -1.10 5.13
CA SER A 161 -26.10 -1.17 6.43
C SER A 161 -26.59 -2.31 7.32
N ALA A 162 -27.91 -2.52 7.35
CA ALA A 162 -28.54 -3.58 8.14
C ALA A 162 -28.48 -4.97 7.50
N PHE A 163 -28.07 -5.05 6.21
CA PHE A 163 -28.04 -6.31 5.50
C PHE A 163 -27.08 -7.31 6.17
N ARG A 164 -27.60 -8.50 6.45
CA ARG A 164 -26.84 -9.62 7.01
C ARG A 164 -27.18 -10.89 6.27
N LEU A 165 -26.16 -11.52 5.71
CA LEU A 165 -26.29 -12.86 5.12
C LEU A 165 -25.93 -13.90 6.19
N SER A 166 -26.90 -14.72 6.56
CA SER A 166 -26.66 -15.83 7.51
C SER A 166 -25.82 -16.92 6.83
N VAL A 167 -24.65 -17.21 7.39
CA VAL A 167 -23.74 -18.27 6.92
C VAL A 167 -23.44 -19.19 8.12
N GLY A 168 -24.23 -20.26 8.24
CA GLY A 168 -24.04 -21.24 9.31
C GLY A 168 -24.11 -20.62 10.71
N VAL A 169 -22.98 -20.49 11.39
CA VAL A 169 -22.88 -20.06 12.79
C VAL A 169 -22.83 -18.52 12.97
N GLY A 170 -22.78 -17.76 11.86
CA GLY A 170 -22.63 -16.30 11.93
C GLY A 170 -23.37 -15.55 10.82
N SER A 171 -23.30 -14.22 10.86
CA SER A 171 -23.87 -13.35 9.84
C SER A 171 -22.80 -12.45 9.23
N VAL A 172 -22.73 -12.41 7.90
CA VAL A 172 -21.80 -11.61 7.14
C VAL A 172 -22.50 -10.34 6.65
N SER A 173 -21.92 -9.16 6.90
CA SER A 173 -22.47 -7.88 6.45
C SER A 173 -22.19 -7.62 4.96
N ALA A 174 -22.96 -6.71 4.36
CA ALA A 174 -22.71 -6.24 3.01
C ALA A 174 -21.27 -5.70 2.85
N ASN A 175 -20.74 -5.02 3.86
CA ASN A 175 -19.40 -4.44 3.85
C ASN A 175 -18.31 -5.50 3.64
N VAL A 176 -18.42 -6.64 4.35
CA VAL A 176 -17.47 -7.76 4.21
C VAL A 176 -17.59 -8.41 2.84
N LEU A 177 -18.80 -8.56 2.30
CA LEU A 177 -18.99 -9.12 0.96
C LEU A 177 -18.36 -8.22 -0.10
N ILE A 178 -18.55 -6.89 -0.04
CA ILE A 178 -17.93 -5.94 -0.96
C ILE A 178 -16.41 -6.01 -0.85
N ALA A 179 -15.86 -6.04 0.37
CA ALA A 179 -14.42 -6.16 0.58
C ALA A 179 -13.86 -7.49 0.03
N ALA A 180 -14.55 -8.60 0.25
CA ALA A 180 -14.16 -9.92 -0.26
C ALA A 180 -14.18 -9.96 -1.80
N VAL A 181 -15.22 -9.42 -2.44
CA VAL A 181 -15.30 -9.32 -3.91
C VAL A 181 -14.17 -8.43 -4.44
N THR A 182 -13.92 -7.29 -3.78
CA THR A 182 -12.82 -6.39 -4.16
C THR A 182 -11.46 -7.06 -4.03
N LEU A 183 -11.24 -7.83 -2.96
CA LEU A 183 -10.02 -8.61 -2.76
C LEU A 183 -9.83 -9.66 -3.85
N ALA A 184 -10.88 -10.43 -4.16
CA ALA A 184 -10.84 -11.45 -5.23
C ALA A 184 -10.56 -10.82 -6.59
N ALA A 185 -11.24 -9.71 -6.93
CA ALA A 185 -10.99 -8.96 -8.16
C ALA A 185 -9.56 -8.42 -8.23
N ALA A 186 -9.04 -7.87 -7.12
CA ALA A 186 -7.69 -7.34 -7.04
C ALA A 186 -6.62 -8.43 -7.20
N ILE A 187 -6.82 -9.62 -6.60
CA ILE A 187 -5.96 -10.79 -6.79
C ILE A 187 -5.95 -11.20 -8.27
N TYR A 188 -7.14 -11.25 -8.89
CA TYR A 188 -7.25 -11.56 -10.32
C TYR A 188 -6.51 -10.53 -11.17
N VAL A 189 -6.72 -9.23 -10.93
CA VAL A 189 -6.04 -8.14 -11.65
C VAL A 189 -4.54 -8.22 -11.49
N ALA A 190 -4.03 -8.42 -10.26
CA ALA A 190 -2.61 -8.46 -9.97
C ALA A 190 -1.88 -9.62 -10.66
N HIS A 191 -2.46 -10.83 -10.66
CA HIS A 191 -1.76 -12.04 -11.09
C HIS A 191 -2.10 -12.48 -12.51
N PHE A 192 -3.33 -12.25 -12.97
CA PHE A 192 -3.83 -12.82 -14.23
C PHE A 192 -3.94 -11.80 -15.37
N THR A 193 -3.82 -10.47 -15.10
CA THR A 193 -3.93 -9.46 -16.15
C THR A 193 -2.57 -8.91 -16.62
N ARG A 194 -2.58 -8.31 -17.83
CA ARG A 194 -1.41 -7.57 -18.35
C ARG A 194 -1.11 -6.34 -17.48
N PHE A 195 -2.15 -5.71 -16.93
CA PHE A 195 -1.99 -4.54 -16.07
C PHE A 195 -1.21 -4.89 -14.80
N GLY A 196 -1.58 -5.96 -14.08
CA GLY A 196 -0.86 -6.40 -12.88
C GLY A 196 0.62 -6.70 -13.19
N ARG A 197 0.91 -7.46 -14.24
CA ARG A 197 2.31 -7.73 -14.66
C ARG A 197 3.09 -6.45 -14.93
N ASN A 198 2.48 -5.46 -15.59
CA ASN A 198 3.12 -4.17 -15.84
C ASN A 198 3.40 -3.40 -14.55
N VAL A 199 2.49 -3.44 -13.55
CA VAL A 199 2.68 -2.81 -12.23
C VAL A 199 3.93 -3.35 -11.55
N TYR A 200 4.09 -4.67 -11.48
CA TYR A 200 5.29 -5.29 -10.90
C TYR A 200 6.57 -4.93 -11.68
N ALA A 201 6.52 -4.95 -13.02
CA ALA A 201 7.67 -4.61 -13.86
C ALA A 201 8.10 -3.15 -13.70
N VAL A 202 7.14 -2.21 -13.70
CA VAL A 202 7.39 -0.78 -13.50
C VAL A 202 7.93 -0.50 -12.10
N GLY A 203 7.38 -1.17 -11.07
CA GLY A 203 7.86 -1.03 -9.71
C GLY A 203 9.27 -1.58 -9.49
N GLY A 204 9.63 -2.66 -10.19
CA GLY A 204 10.97 -3.23 -10.11
C GLY A 204 12.04 -2.31 -10.72
N ASN A 205 11.84 -1.85 -11.95
CA ASN A 205 12.69 -0.85 -12.59
C ASN A 205 11.95 -0.14 -13.74
N PRO A 206 11.52 1.12 -13.55
CA PRO A 206 10.77 1.86 -14.56
C PRO A 206 11.52 2.09 -15.86
N ARG A 207 12.87 2.25 -15.82
CA ARG A 207 13.69 2.45 -17.02
C ARG A 207 13.79 1.17 -17.85
N SER A 208 14.04 0.04 -17.18
CA SER A 208 14.07 -1.26 -17.86
C SER A 208 12.69 -1.62 -18.43
N ALA A 209 11.61 -1.35 -17.71
CA ALA A 209 10.25 -1.54 -18.21
C ALA A 209 9.96 -0.73 -19.48
N LEU A 210 10.42 0.54 -19.52
CA LEU A 210 10.29 1.39 -20.70
C LEU A 210 11.09 0.85 -21.89
N LEU A 211 12.33 0.39 -21.67
CA LEU A 211 13.18 -0.18 -22.71
C LEU A 211 12.59 -1.49 -23.29
N MET A 212 11.85 -2.24 -22.50
CA MET A 212 11.10 -3.42 -22.94
C MET A 212 9.77 -3.07 -23.67
N GLY A 213 9.47 -1.78 -23.89
CA GLY A 213 8.26 -1.34 -24.57
C GLY A 213 6.98 -1.39 -23.72
N LEU A 214 7.09 -1.54 -22.41
CA LEU A 214 5.91 -1.55 -21.54
C LEU A 214 5.30 -0.14 -21.40
N PRO A 215 3.97 -0.03 -21.32
CA PRO A 215 3.26 1.26 -21.28
C PRO A 215 3.34 1.89 -19.88
N VAL A 216 4.53 2.38 -19.48
CA VAL A 216 4.79 2.93 -18.13
C VAL A 216 3.81 4.05 -17.75
N ALA A 217 3.50 4.97 -18.71
CA ALA A 217 2.54 6.06 -18.49
C ALA A 217 1.16 5.54 -18.10
N ARG A 218 0.59 4.66 -18.94
CA ARG A 218 -0.74 4.09 -18.69
C ARG A 218 -0.78 3.27 -17.41
N THR A 219 0.31 2.58 -17.08
CA THR A 219 0.43 1.79 -15.86
C THR A 219 0.41 2.69 -14.63
N ARG A 220 1.20 3.79 -14.60
CA ARG A 220 1.21 4.73 -13.48
C ARG A 220 -0.14 5.40 -13.30
N VAL A 221 -0.70 5.99 -14.35
CA VAL A 221 -2.03 6.63 -14.27
C VAL A 221 -3.09 5.62 -13.81
N GLY A 222 -3.07 4.40 -14.35
CA GLY A 222 -4.01 3.35 -13.98
C GLY A 222 -3.89 2.90 -12.53
N VAL A 223 -2.67 2.86 -11.96
CA VAL A 223 -2.45 2.50 -10.54
C VAL A 223 -3.06 3.54 -9.60
N TYR A 224 -2.85 4.83 -9.86
CA TYR A 224 -3.46 5.89 -9.03
C TYR A 224 -4.97 5.99 -9.26
N ALA A 225 -5.45 5.78 -10.49
CA ALA A 225 -6.88 5.67 -10.76
C ALA A 225 -7.53 4.52 -9.97
N LEU A 226 -6.87 3.36 -9.91
CA LEU A 226 -7.31 2.21 -9.11
C LEU A 226 -7.27 2.52 -7.61
N SER A 227 -6.24 3.23 -7.12
CA SER A 227 -6.16 3.69 -5.73
C SER A 227 -7.31 4.62 -5.38
N GLY A 228 -7.60 5.61 -6.23
CA GLY A 228 -8.73 6.52 -6.07
C GLY A 228 -10.09 5.81 -6.11
N PHE A 229 -10.24 4.82 -7.01
CA PHE A 229 -11.42 3.96 -7.05
C PHE A 229 -11.60 3.18 -5.75
N CYS A 230 -10.54 2.50 -5.27
CA CYS A 230 -10.59 1.76 -4.02
C CYS A 230 -10.84 2.69 -2.81
N SER A 231 -10.29 3.91 -2.83
CA SER A 231 -10.53 4.89 -1.76
C SER A 231 -11.99 5.35 -1.74
N ALA A 232 -12.59 5.61 -2.90
CA ALA A 232 -14.02 5.95 -3.00
C ALA A 232 -14.90 4.76 -2.62
N LEU A 233 -14.58 3.54 -3.05
CA LEU A 233 -15.31 2.34 -2.65
C LEU A 233 -15.19 2.08 -1.15
N GLY A 234 -13.99 2.26 -0.59
CA GLY A 234 -13.77 2.22 0.86
C GLY A 234 -14.58 3.28 1.60
N GLY A 235 -14.69 4.50 1.02
CA GLY A 235 -15.55 5.57 1.52
C GLY A 235 -17.02 5.19 1.55
N ALA A 236 -17.55 4.62 0.46
CA ALA A 236 -18.92 4.15 0.39
C ALA A 236 -19.20 3.04 1.42
N VAL A 237 -18.30 2.06 1.56
CA VAL A 237 -18.41 1.02 2.59
C VAL A 237 -18.33 1.60 4.00
N PHE A 238 -17.49 2.62 4.21
CA PHE A 238 -17.42 3.35 5.47
C PHE A 238 -18.73 4.12 5.77
N THR A 239 -19.35 4.70 4.76
CA THR A 239 -20.67 5.35 4.89
C THR A 239 -21.75 4.34 5.29
N PHE A 240 -21.78 3.14 4.71
CA PHE A 240 -22.69 2.07 5.15
C PHE A 240 -22.43 1.61 6.57
N TYR A 241 -21.19 1.75 7.07
CA TYR A 241 -20.82 1.38 8.43
C TYR A 241 -21.25 2.43 9.45
N VAL A 242 -21.03 3.75 9.18
CA VAL A 242 -21.27 4.83 10.14
C VAL A 242 -22.57 5.62 9.91
N LEU A 243 -23.21 5.50 8.72
CA LEU A 243 -24.39 6.24 8.28
C LEU A 243 -24.26 7.76 8.48
N SER A 244 -23.09 8.31 8.21
CA SER A 244 -22.83 9.75 8.28
C SER A 244 -21.69 10.18 7.36
N GLY A 245 -21.73 11.44 6.89
CA GLY A 245 -20.63 12.11 6.19
C GLY A 245 -20.00 13.21 7.03
N TYR A 246 -18.67 13.18 7.21
CA TYR A 246 -17.95 14.20 7.95
C TYR A 246 -16.53 14.41 7.42
N GLY A 247 -16.10 15.69 7.32
CA GLY A 247 -14.83 16.07 6.70
C GLY A 247 -13.58 15.56 7.39
N LEU A 248 -13.61 15.16 8.65
CA LEU A 248 -12.47 14.57 9.38
C LEU A 248 -12.49 13.05 9.42
N GLN A 249 -13.47 12.39 8.81
CA GLN A 249 -13.46 10.93 8.68
C GLN A 249 -12.22 10.45 7.91
N GLY A 250 -11.74 9.28 8.24
CA GLY A 250 -10.57 8.69 7.59
C GLY A 250 -9.26 9.44 7.82
N GLN A 251 -9.17 10.35 8.80
CA GLN A 251 -7.91 11.02 9.13
C GLN A 251 -6.89 10.02 9.70
N GLY A 252 -5.73 9.93 9.05
CA GLY A 252 -4.68 8.96 9.37
C GLY A 252 -4.88 7.59 8.74
N MET A 253 -6.00 7.35 8.03
CA MET A 253 -6.26 6.09 7.32
C MET A 253 -5.22 5.82 6.21
N GLU A 254 -4.64 6.88 5.64
CA GLU A 254 -3.53 6.77 4.70
C GLU A 254 -2.33 6.06 5.33
N LEU A 255 -2.01 6.37 6.58
CA LEU A 255 -0.92 5.73 7.32
C LEU A 255 -1.27 4.29 7.71
N ASP A 256 -2.52 4.06 8.13
CA ASP A 256 -3.02 2.72 8.45
C ASP A 256 -3.00 1.81 7.21
N ALA A 257 -3.39 2.33 6.03
CA ALA A 257 -3.34 1.59 4.77
C ALA A 257 -1.90 1.26 4.33
N ILE A 258 -0.95 2.22 4.47
CA ILE A 258 0.47 1.97 4.23
C ILE A 258 0.99 0.91 5.22
N ALA A 259 0.69 1.06 6.51
CA ALA A 259 1.12 0.12 7.54
C ALA A 259 0.60 -1.30 7.26
N ALA A 260 -0.70 -1.45 6.98
CA ALA A 260 -1.31 -2.73 6.64
C ALA A 260 -0.63 -3.38 5.41
N THR A 261 -0.35 -2.59 4.38
CA THR A 261 0.28 -3.06 3.15
C THR A 261 1.72 -3.51 3.38
N VAL A 262 2.50 -2.74 4.14
CA VAL A 262 3.91 -3.03 4.44
C VAL A 262 4.04 -4.22 5.40
N ILE A 263 3.22 -4.25 6.46
CA ILE A 263 3.12 -5.39 7.38
C ILE A 263 2.66 -6.63 6.60
N GLY A 264 1.77 -6.47 5.62
CA GLY A 264 1.34 -7.50 4.68
C GLY A 264 2.44 -8.04 3.76
N GLY A 265 3.67 -7.51 3.87
CA GLY A 265 4.84 -8.02 3.13
C GLY A 265 5.11 -7.34 1.80
N THR A 266 4.46 -6.21 1.51
CA THR A 266 4.78 -5.40 0.32
C THR A 266 5.99 -4.51 0.60
N LEU A 267 7.00 -4.54 -0.29
CA LEU A 267 8.20 -3.74 -0.14
C LEU A 267 7.97 -2.29 -0.57
N LEU A 268 8.36 -1.34 0.27
CA LEU A 268 8.29 0.10 -0.04
C LEU A 268 9.18 0.50 -1.24
N THR A 269 10.18 -0.30 -1.58
CA THR A 269 11.02 -0.09 -2.76
C THR A 269 10.30 -0.37 -4.08
N GLY A 270 9.14 -1.01 -4.04
CA GLY A 270 8.36 -1.43 -5.20
C GLY A 270 8.82 -2.77 -5.81
N GLY A 271 8.07 -3.25 -6.78
CA GLY A 271 8.36 -4.46 -7.55
C GLY A 271 8.06 -5.79 -6.87
N VAL A 272 7.83 -5.79 -5.56
CA VAL A 272 7.52 -6.99 -4.76
C VAL A 272 6.40 -6.69 -3.78
N GLY A 273 5.39 -7.54 -3.76
CA GLY A 273 4.25 -7.43 -2.86
C GLY A 273 3.12 -8.35 -3.29
N TYR A 274 2.17 -8.58 -2.38
CA TYR A 274 1.04 -9.46 -2.63
C TYR A 274 -0.23 -8.84 -2.07
N VAL A 275 -1.26 -8.79 -2.90
CA VAL A 275 -2.58 -8.26 -2.49
C VAL A 275 -3.17 -9.05 -1.31
N VAL A 276 -2.96 -10.37 -1.28
CA VAL A 276 -3.39 -11.23 -0.15
C VAL A 276 -2.71 -10.83 1.16
N GLY A 277 -1.47 -10.34 1.10
CA GLY A 277 -0.75 -9.86 2.28
C GLY A 277 -1.46 -8.72 3.00
N SER A 278 -2.13 -7.84 2.26
CA SER A 278 -2.87 -6.71 2.84
C SER A 278 -4.07 -7.18 3.69
N LEU A 279 -4.68 -8.31 3.37
CA LEU A 279 -5.73 -8.91 4.22
C LEU A 279 -5.18 -9.22 5.62
N PHE A 280 -4.02 -9.89 5.69
CA PHE A 280 -3.41 -10.21 6.98
C PHE A 280 -2.84 -8.99 7.67
N GLY A 281 -2.30 -8.02 6.91
CA GLY A 281 -1.84 -6.75 7.45
C GLY A 281 -2.98 -5.96 8.12
N VAL A 282 -4.12 -5.83 7.45
CA VAL A 282 -5.34 -5.23 8.02
C VAL A 282 -5.84 -6.05 9.20
N GLY A 283 -5.83 -7.40 9.10
CA GLY A 283 -6.18 -8.30 10.19
C GLY A 283 -5.33 -8.07 11.45
N ILE A 284 -4.01 -7.85 11.29
CA ILE A 284 -3.11 -7.50 12.40
C ILE A 284 -3.52 -6.18 13.04
N LEU A 285 -3.75 -5.12 12.24
CA LEU A 285 -4.16 -3.82 12.77
C LEU A 285 -5.50 -3.91 13.53
N GLY A 286 -6.48 -4.61 12.94
CA GLY A 286 -7.77 -4.86 13.58
C GLY A 286 -7.63 -5.68 14.85
N THR A 287 -6.79 -6.73 14.88
CA THR A 287 -6.54 -7.53 16.08
C THR A 287 -5.93 -6.69 17.19
N ILE A 288 -4.98 -5.80 16.89
CA ILE A 288 -4.39 -4.87 17.87
C ILE A 288 -5.47 -3.97 18.46
N GLN A 289 -6.32 -3.40 17.60
CA GLN A 289 -7.43 -2.55 18.05
C GLN A 289 -8.42 -3.32 18.93
N THR A 290 -8.77 -4.53 18.53
CA THR A 290 -9.66 -5.40 19.30
C THR A 290 -9.05 -5.77 20.65
N LEU A 291 -7.76 -6.12 20.72
CA LEU A 291 -7.04 -6.41 21.96
C LEU A 291 -7.08 -5.23 22.94
N ILE A 292 -6.83 -4.00 22.44
CA ILE A 292 -6.89 -2.78 23.26
C ILE A 292 -8.32 -2.52 23.76
N THR A 293 -9.33 -2.80 22.95
CA THR A 293 -10.74 -2.67 23.34
C THR A 293 -11.13 -3.68 24.41
N PHE A 294 -10.65 -4.93 24.30
CA PHE A 294 -10.89 -5.98 25.30
C PHE A 294 -10.18 -5.71 26.64
N ASP A 295 -9.00 -5.10 26.61
CA ASP A 295 -8.27 -4.69 27.83
C ASP A 295 -9.05 -3.64 28.62
N GLY A 296 -9.70 -2.67 27.98
CA GLY A 296 -10.55 -1.65 28.59
C GLY A 296 -9.83 -0.64 29.45
N THR A 297 -8.56 -0.86 29.81
CA THR A 297 -7.74 0.05 30.64
C THR A 297 -6.85 0.95 29.78
N LEU A 298 -6.56 0.53 28.56
CA LEU A 298 -5.71 1.23 27.62
C LEU A 298 -6.53 2.24 26.79
N SER A 299 -5.99 3.44 26.62
CA SER A 299 -6.62 4.44 25.76
C SER A 299 -6.41 4.08 24.27
N SER A 300 -7.32 4.51 23.39
CA SER A 300 -7.24 4.29 21.94
C SER A 300 -5.93 4.82 21.30
N TRP A 301 -5.21 5.71 21.98
CA TRP A 301 -3.92 6.21 21.52
C TRP A 301 -2.82 5.13 21.50
N TRP A 302 -2.94 4.11 22.33
CA TRP A 302 -2.02 2.96 22.32
C TRP A 302 -2.02 2.23 20.99
N THR A 303 -3.17 2.17 20.30
CA THR A 303 -3.26 1.60 18.95
C THR A 303 -2.28 2.28 18.01
N ARG A 304 -2.20 3.62 18.01
CA ARG A 304 -1.28 4.39 17.16
C ARG A 304 0.19 4.12 17.49
N ILE A 305 0.51 4.01 18.78
CA ILE A 305 1.88 3.72 19.24
C ILE A 305 2.32 2.31 18.77
N VAL A 306 1.46 1.32 18.98
CA VAL A 306 1.75 -0.08 18.61
C VAL A 306 1.87 -0.23 17.09
N ILE A 307 0.97 0.38 16.32
CA ILE A 307 1.02 0.36 14.85
C ILE A 307 2.33 1.01 14.36
N GLY A 308 2.71 2.17 14.90
CA GLY A 308 3.95 2.85 14.51
C GLY A 308 5.21 2.03 14.84
N ALA A 309 5.25 1.43 16.02
CA ALA A 309 6.35 0.54 16.44
C ALA A 309 6.44 -0.71 15.54
N LEU A 310 5.29 -1.32 15.24
CA LEU A 310 5.22 -2.51 14.38
C LEU A 310 5.66 -2.19 12.94
N LEU A 311 5.20 -1.08 12.38
CA LEU A 311 5.64 -0.61 11.06
C LEU A 311 7.15 -0.41 11.00
N CYS A 312 7.73 0.25 12.00
CA CYS A 312 9.17 0.44 12.11
C CYS A 312 9.92 -0.91 12.18
N ALA A 313 9.43 -1.84 13.01
CA ALA A 313 10.01 -3.17 13.14
C ALA A 313 9.96 -3.95 11.80
N PHE A 314 8.84 -3.89 11.07
CA PHE A 314 8.72 -4.51 9.75
C PHE A 314 9.64 -3.88 8.70
N CYS A 315 9.75 -2.56 8.65
CA CYS A 315 10.68 -1.86 7.75
C CYS A 315 12.14 -2.25 8.03
N LEU A 316 12.53 -2.36 9.30
CA LEU A 316 13.86 -2.83 9.69
C LEU A 316 14.08 -4.29 9.28
N LEU A 317 13.10 -5.16 9.53
CA LEU A 317 13.17 -6.57 9.14
C LEU A 317 13.32 -6.72 7.62
N GLN A 318 12.54 -5.99 6.80
CA GLN A 318 12.66 -5.99 5.35
C GLN A 318 14.08 -5.56 4.90
N ARG A 319 14.63 -4.50 5.49
CA ARG A 319 15.99 -4.04 5.21
C ARG A 319 17.05 -5.09 5.54
N LEU A 320 16.90 -5.80 6.65
CA LEU A 320 17.82 -6.86 7.06
C LEU A 320 17.76 -8.04 6.08
N ILE A 321 16.57 -8.46 5.68
CA ILE A 321 16.37 -9.54 4.69
C ILE A 321 17.00 -9.16 3.34
N GLU A 322 16.79 -7.93 2.84
CA GLU A 322 17.39 -7.46 1.59
C GLU A 322 18.93 -7.44 1.63
N ARG A 323 19.52 -7.02 2.77
CA ARG A 323 20.98 -7.03 2.95
C ARG A 323 21.55 -8.44 2.91
N HIS A 324 20.91 -9.40 3.59
CA HIS A 324 21.34 -10.81 3.58
C HIS A 324 21.21 -11.43 2.18
N ALA A 325 20.12 -11.18 1.47
CA ALA A 325 19.92 -11.68 0.12
C ALA A 325 20.97 -11.15 -0.88
N LYS A 326 21.41 -9.88 -0.73
CA LYS A 326 22.48 -9.29 -1.55
C LYS A 326 23.86 -9.85 -1.19
N SER A 327 24.11 -10.18 0.08
CA SER A 327 25.38 -10.77 0.55
C SER A 327 25.59 -12.19 0.02
N VAL A 328 24.54 -12.99 -0.03
CA VAL A 328 24.56 -14.37 -0.56
C VAL A 328 24.72 -14.41 -2.09
N ARG A 329 24.28 -13.37 -2.81
CA ARG A 329 24.38 -13.27 -4.28
C ARG A 329 25.70 -12.69 -4.80
N ARG A 330 26.67 -12.34 -3.96
CA ARG A 330 28.02 -12.05 -4.41
C ARG A 330 28.78 -13.40 -4.52
N PRO A 331 28.93 -13.98 -5.73
CA PRO A 331 29.87 -15.06 -5.92
C PRO A 331 31.25 -14.46 -5.69
N GLY A 332 32.04 -15.08 -4.81
CA GLY A 332 33.47 -14.84 -4.76
C GLY A 332 34.05 -15.12 -6.14
N GLY A 333 34.39 -14.07 -6.83
CA GLY A 333 34.92 -14.14 -8.19
C GLY A 333 35.77 -12.94 -8.50
N THR A 334 36.91 -12.80 -7.82
CA THR A 334 38.09 -12.20 -8.40
C THR A 334 39.24 -13.15 -8.13
N ASN A 335 39.30 -14.23 -8.91
CA ASN A 335 40.58 -14.82 -9.20
C ASN A 335 41.39 -13.75 -9.94
N ALA A 336 42.33 -13.15 -9.21
CA ALA A 336 43.41 -12.40 -9.81
C ALA A 336 44.09 -13.36 -10.80
N VAL A 337 43.92 -13.08 -12.09
CA VAL A 337 44.78 -13.66 -13.12
C VAL A 337 46.15 -13.10 -12.86
N THR A 338 46.97 -13.88 -12.15
CA THR A 338 48.40 -13.70 -12.09
C THR A 338 48.94 -14.01 -13.50
N THR A 339 49.13 -12.98 -14.29
CA THR A 339 49.93 -13.04 -15.51
C THR A 339 51.40 -13.25 -15.06
N THR A 340 51.83 -14.49 -15.02
CA THR A 340 53.26 -14.86 -15.03
C THR A 340 53.84 -14.38 -16.35
N GLY A 341 54.53 -13.23 -16.32
CA GLY A 341 55.35 -12.75 -17.41
C GLY A 341 56.54 -13.70 -17.64
N HIS A 342 56.56 -14.33 -18.79
CA HIS A 342 57.75 -14.89 -19.33
C HIS A 342 58.53 -13.78 -20.01
N GLY A 343 59.75 -13.53 -19.44
CA GLY A 343 60.72 -12.64 -20.06
C GLY A 343 61.32 -13.24 -21.34
N HIS A 344 61.47 -12.40 -22.31
CA HIS A 344 62.53 -12.55 -23.31
C HIS A 344 63.07 -11.16 -23.61
N GLY A 345 64.34 -10.99 -23.23
CA GLY A 345 65.09 -9.80 -23.53
C GLY A 345 65.43 -9.67 -25.01
N ARG A 346 65.64 -8.46 -25.39
CA ARG A 346 66.68 -8.04 -26.35
C ARG A 346 66.88 -6.54 -26.30
N ASP A 347 68.15 -6.21 -26.18
CA ASP A 347 68.79 -4.90 -26.28
C ASP A 347 68.45 -4.18 -27.59
N GLU A 348 68.53 -2.88 -27.59
CA GLU A 348 69.40 -1.99 -28.35
C GLU A 348 68.88 -0.54 -28.30
N THR A 349 69.59 0.29 -27.67
CA THR A 349 70.36 1.48 -28.11
C THR A 349 69.65 2.67 -28.71
N SER A 350 69.89 3.78 -28.05
CA SER A 350 70.30 5.12 -28.58
C SER A 350 69.19 5.96 -29.22
N THR A 351 69.02 7.19 -28.95
CA THR A 351 69.82 8.39 -29.03
C THR A 351 68.85 9.61 -28.96
N THR A 352 69.12 10.51 -28.09
CA THR A 352 69.17 11.99 -28.18
C THR A 352 68.10 12.84 -28.81
N ALA A 353 67.89 13.93 -28.10
CA ALA A 353 67.72 15.35 -28.48
C ALA A 353 66.29 15.84 -28.41
N SER A 354 66.01 16.67 -27.49
CA SER A 354 66.23 18.12 -27.27
C SER A 354 65.16 18.99 -27.96
N SER A 355 64.79 19.90 -27.19
CA SER A 355 64.46 21.35 -27.38
C SER A 355 62.97 21.65 -27.52
N ASP A 356 62.49 22.31 -26.56
CA ASP A 356 62.32 23.77 -26.40
C ASP A 356 61.14 24.44 -27.06
N SER A 357 60.53 25.20 -26.27
CA SER A 357 59.94 26.53 -26.42
C SER A 357 58.41 26.54 -26.44
N GLN A 358 57.81 27.03 -25.33
CA GLN A 358 57.39 28.43 -25.09
C GLN A 358 56.45 28.97 -26.17
N VAL A 359 55.26 29.39 -25.80
CA VAL A 359 54.93 30.78 -25.55
C VAL A 359 53.41 31.02 -25.64
N LEU A 360 52.87 31.54 -24.59
CA LEU A 360 51.92 32.65 -24.42
C LEU A 360 50.68 32.78 -25.34
N GLY A 361 49.52 33.00 -24.68
CA GLY A 361 48.75 34.17 -25.07
C GLY A 361 47.22 34.07 -24.87
N ARG A 362 46.78 34.68 -23.76
CA ARG A 362 45.61 35.57 -23.61
C ARG A 362 44.25 35.21 -24.19
N ALA A 363 43.27 35.23 -23.23
CA ALA A 363 41.86 35.61 -23.40
C ALA A 363 41.78 37.09 -23.92
N PRO A 364 40.60 37.69 -24.11
CA PRO A 364 39.23 37.37 -23.73
C PRO A 364 38.18 37.64 -24.85
N GLY A 365 36.93 37.33 -24.53
CA GLY A 365 35.78 37.80 -25.27
C GLY A 365 34.52 37.16 -24.63
#